data_c49382d06c559d7e1c0aa56b482883e8
#
_entry.id   c49382d06c559d7e1c0aa56b482883e8
#
_cell.length_a   1.000
_cell.length_b   1.000
_cell.length_c   1.000
_cell.angle_alpha   90.00
_cell.angle_beta   90.00
_cell.angle_gamma   90.00
#
_symmetry.space_group_name_H-M   'P 1'
#
loop_
_entity.id
_entity.type
_entity.pdbx_description
1 polymer ?
#
loop_
_entity_poly.entity_id
_entity_poly.type
_entity_poly.pdbx_seq_one_letter_code
_entity_poly.pdbx_strand_id
1 'polypeptide(L)'
;MNVKQHTDSSPVESPKRKKRFTRNDWMGYLFSAPLIIGVLAFAIYPMIAALVMSFHQSSGLSLGGKWVGLSNYDYVLKDSMFWQSLTNTFFMGIWSVLLGIILSFILATFVNNLKWTTGKNFFKAVYFLPNVVSGVATTLLFSFLFYPSKEGLLNFAIGLFGVDPVGWFTDPQVSRFSIVLMSLWGALGYNTIIFLAGLQSVPRDLYEAAEVDGAGNYRKWVNITIPYLRPIFVFMLIMGTIGAMKRFTDVWLIGGTAGNPGGSLMTVVLYIYRNAFLSSQMGVATAASYLLFIIILALTACMMLLNRRKDSLD
;
A
#
# COMPACT_ATOMS: atom_id res chain seq x y z
N MET A 1 -39.08 59.55 33.59
CA MET A 1 -37.70 59.43 34.02
C MET A 1 -37.37 57.92 34.04
N ASN A 2 -36.83 57.39 32.93
CA ASN A 2 -36.58 55.97 32.72
C ASN A 2 -35.09 55.74 32.85
N VAL A 3 -34.66 55.06 33.92
CA VAL A 3 -33.28 54.65 34.15
C VAL A 3 -33.10 53.30 33.46
N LYS A 4 -32.37 53.23 32.35
CA LYS A 4 -31.87 52.00 31.76
C LYS A 4 -30.65 51.49 32.56
N GLN A 5 -30.83 50.40 33.30
CA GLN A 5 -29.71 49.62 33.82
C GLN A 5 -29.06 48.81 32.70
N HIS A 6 -27.86 49.18 32.33
CA HIS A 6 -26.95 48.35 31.53
C HIS A 6 -26.39 47.27 32.45
N THR A 7 -26.83 46.03 32.29
CA THR A 7 -26.14 44.86 32.87
C THR A 7 -25.03 44.43 31.90
N ASP A 8 -23.80 44.80 32.24
CA ASP A 8 -22.60 44.34 31.59
C ASP A 8 -22.31 42.92 32.04
N SER A 9 -22.70 41.91 31.24
CA SER A 9 -22.37 40.49 31.46
C SER A 9 -21.20 40.10 30.65
N SER A 10 -19.97 40.49 31.09
CA SER A 10 -18.73 39.88 30.60
C SER A 10 -18.72 38.38 30.98
N PRO A 11 -18.41 37.48 30.03
CA PRO A 11 -18.31 36.06 30.31
C PRO A 11 -17.13 35.81 31.29
N VAL A 12 -17.45 35.32 32.47
CA VAL A 12 -16.45 34.86 33.43
C VAL A 12 -15.73 33.65 32.84
N GLU A 13 -14.52 33.87 32.34
CA GLU A 13 -13.61 32.78 31.96
C GLU A 13 -13.35 31.89 33.17
N SER A 14 -13.90 30.69 33.18
CA SER A 14 -13.65 29.68 34.19
C SER A 14 -12.14 29.32 34.15
N PRO A 15 -11.42 29.31 35.28
CA PRO A 15 -10.00 29.02 35.32
C PRO A 15 -9.77 27.59 34.81
N LYS A 16 -8.92 27.44 33.77
CA LYS A 16 -8.46 26.15 33.24
C LYS A 16 -7.88 25.33 34.38
N ARG A 17 -8.67 24.44 34.95
CA ARG A 17 -8.23 23.50 35.99
C ARG A 17 -7.09 22.66 35.44
N LYS A 18 -5.87 22.84 35.96
CA LYS A 18 -4.73 21.93 35.69
C LYS A 18 -5.20 20.52 36.07
N LYS A 19 -5.33 19.63 35.08
CA LYS A 19 -5.67 18.21 35.34
C LYS A 19 -4.60 17.64 36.26
N ARG A 20 -4.97 17.37 37.50
CA ARG A 20 -4.12 16.60 38.44
C ARG A 20 -4.05 15.17 37.91
N PHE A 21 -2.85 14.64 37.78
CA PHE A 21 -2.59 13.24 37.42
C PHE A 21 -3.29 12.35 38.49
N THR A 22 -4.24 11.54 38.02
CA THR A 22 -5.02 10.66 38.88
C THR A 22 -4.44 9.23 38.86
N ARG A 23 -4.81 8.40 39.87
CA ARG A 23 -4.42 6.98 39.91
C ARG A 23 -4.84 6.23 38.64
N ASN A 24 -5.96 6.61 38.05
CA ASN A 24 -6.45 6.00 36.79
C ASN A 24 -5.55 6.35 35.59
N ASP A 25 -4.95 7.53 35.57
CA ASP A 25 -4.01 7.91 34.53
C ASP A 25 -2.74 7.05 34.58
N TRP A 26 -2.24 6.77 35.78
CA TRP A 26 -1.11 5.85 36.00
C TRP A 26 -1.39 4.43 35.55
N MET A 27 -2.59 3.91 35.85
CA MET A 27 -3.02 2.59 35.35
C MET A 27 -3.04 2.57 33.79
N GLY A 28 -3.58 3.61 33.18
CA GLY A 28 -3.58 3.73 31.71
C GLY A 28 -2.18 3.66 31.12
N TYR A 29 -1.19 4.37 31.68
CA TYR A 29 0.20 4.29 31.23
C TYR A 29 0.83 2.92 31.49
N LEU A 30 0.56 2.29 32.63
CA LEU A 30 1.08 0.96 32.94
C LEU A 30 0.58 -0.10 31.96
N PHE A 31 -0.72 -0.08 31.61
CA PHE A 31 -1.28 -0.99 30.60
C PHE A 31 -0.78 -0.71 29.18
N SER A 32 -0.47 0.54 28.83
CA SER A 32 0.09 0.91 27.54
C SER A 32 1.62 0.72 27.46
N ALA A 33 2.31 0.63 28.60
CA ALA A 33 3.77 0.55 28.67
C ALA A 33 4.39 -0.60 27.84
N PRO A 34 3.87 -1.85 27.88
CA PRO A 34 4.46 -2.94 27.07
C PRO A 34 4.42 -2.65 25.58
N LEU A 35 3.30 -2.07 25.09
CA LEU A 35 3.17 -1.67 23.68
C LEU A 35 4.15 -0.54 23.33
N ILE A 36 4.20 0.51 24.17
CA ILE A 36 5.09 1.67 23.96
C ILE A 36 6.56 1.23 23.96
N ILE A 37 6.97 0.42 24.95
CA ILE A 37 8.34 -0.13 25.03
C ILE A 37 8.65 -0.95 23.79
N GLY A 38 7.73 -1.83 23.34
CA GLY A 38 7.90 -2.61 22.12
C GLY A 38 8.10 -1.74 20.89
N VAL A 39 7.28 -0.72 20.71
CA VAL A 39 7.42 0.22 19.58
C VAL A 39 8.74 0.99 19.65
N LEU A 40 9.12 1.49 20.83
CA LEU A 40 10.38 2.21 21.00
C LEU A 40 11.60 1.32 20.72
N ALA A 41 11.62 0.09 21.24
CA ALA A 41 12.75 -0.82 21.12
C ALA A 41 12.88 -1.45 19.72
N PHE A 42 11.76 -1.84 19.10
CA PHE A 42 11.76 -2.64 17.86
C PHE A 42 11.41 -1.86 16.60
N ALA A 43 10.87 -0.65 16.72
CA ALA A 43 10.59 0.21 15.57
C ALA A 43 11.41 1.50 15.59
N ILE A 44 11.30 2.30 16.63
CA ILE A 44 11.94 3.64 16.68
C ILE A 44 13.45 3.53 16.78
N TYR A 45 13.98 2.69 17.69
CA TYR A 45 15.43 2.52 17.86
C TYR A 45 16.12 2.05 16.57
N PRO A 46 15.69 0.95 15.90
CA PRO A 46 16.31 0.53 14.63
C PRO A 46 16.19 1.58 13.52
N MET A 47 15.09 2.33 13.47
CA MET A 47 14.92 3.42 12.52
C MET A 47 15.95 4.52 12.75
N ILE A 48 16.14 4.99 13.99
CA ILE A 48 17.17 5.99 14.31
C ILE A 48 18.56 5.44 14.05
N ALA A 49 18.84 4.19 14.42
CA ALA A 49 20.12 3.54 14.16
C ALA A 49 20.44 3.50 12.67
N ALA A 50 19.46 3.09 11.83
CA ALA A 50 19.60 3.11 10.37
C ALA A 50 19.85 4.53 9.82
N LEU A 51 19.21 5.58 10.41
CA LEU A 51 19.47 6.97 10.04
C LEU A 51 20.93 7.36 10.32
N VAL A 52 21.41 7.02 11.51
CA VAL A 52 22.82 7.29 11.88
C VAL A 52 23.78 6.56 10.94
N MET A 53 23.49 5.27 10.66
CA MET A 53 24.31 4.45 9.74
C MET A 53 24.34 5.01 8.32
N SER A 54 23.29 5.70 7.86
CA SER A 54 23.25 6.28 6.50
C SER A 54 24.30 7.39 6.29
N PHE A 55 24.82 7.99 7.37
CA PHE A 55 25.88 8.99 7.33
C PHE A 55 27.28 8.43 7.60
N HIS A 56 27.37 7.10 7.79
CA HIS A 56 28.64 6.41 8.06
C HIS A 56 29.00 5.45 6.93
N GLN A 57 30.28 5.30 6.66
CA GLN A 57 30.81 4.20 5.86
C GLN A 57 30.83 2.96 6.74
N SER A 58 29.76 2.16 6.68
CA SER A 58 29.57 0.95 7.48
C SER A 58 29.49 -0.28 6.58
N SER A 59 30.26 -1.30 6.91
CA SER A 59 30.26 -2.61 6.22
C SER A 59 29.51 -3.69 7.00
N GLY A 60 28.90 -3.36 8.14
CA GLY A 60 28.18 -4.31 9.00
C GLY A 60 27.08 -3.63 9.80
N LEU A 61 26.42 -4.40 10.67
CA LEU A 61 25.33 -3.93 11.53
C LEU A 61 25.80 -3.06 12.71
N SER A 62 27.11 -2.85 12.86
CA SER A 62 27.66 -2.00 13.91
C SER A 62 27.48 -0.53 13.55
N LEU A 63 27.16 0.30 14.55
CA LEU A 63 27.14 1.75 14.45
C LEU A 63 28.55 2.36 14.28
N GLY A 64 29.60 1.52 14.29
CA GLY A 64 31.00 1.91 14.12
C GLY A 64 31.38 1.97 12.65
N GLY A 65 31.68 3.16 12.17
CA GLY A 65 32.20 3.43 10.83
C GLY A 65 32.72 4.85 10.73
N LYS A 66 33.47 5.16 9.66
CA LYS A 66 33.92 6.54 9.42
C LYS A 66 32.72 7.40 9.04
N TRP A 67 32.55 8.55 9.67
CA TRP A 67 31.57 9.55 9.27
C TRP A 67 31.89 10.07 7.87
N VAL A 68 30.94 9.97 6.94
CA VAL A 68 31.08 10.37 5.54
C VAL A 68 30.04 11.42 5.11
N GLY A 69 29.25 11.92 6.05
CA GLY A 69 28.20 12.90 5.77
C GLY A 69 27.20 12.39 4.73
N LEU A 70 26.96 13.14 3.67
CA LEU A 70 25.99 12.81 2.63
C LEU A 70 26.55 11.94 1.48
N SER A 71 27.79 11.44 1.56
CA SER A 71 28.42 10.69 0.47
C SER A 71 27.65 9.43 0.06
N ASN A 72 27.01 8.73 1.00
CA ASN A 72 26.16 7.57 0.69
C ASN A 72 24.93 7.97 -0.13
N TYR A 73 24.33 9.10 0.19
CA TYR A 73 23.17 9.62 -0.57
C TYR A 73 23.59 10.07 -1.97
N ASP A 74 24.73 10.74 -2.10
CA ASP A 74 25.29 11.13 -3.40
C ASP A 74 25.61 9.91 -4.27
N TYR A 75 26.18 8.86 -3.66
CA TYR A 75 26.42 7.58 -4.33
C TYR A 75 25.10 6.96 -4.86
N VAL A 76 24.07 6.84 -4.01
CA VAL A 76 22.78 6.25 -4.40
C VAL A 76 22.12 7.06 -5.51
N LEU A 77 22.14 8.39 -5.42
CA LEU A 77 21.52 9.27 -6.42
C LEU A 77 22.25 9.27 -7.78
N LYS A 78 23.55 8.91 -7.81
CA LYS A 78 24.33 8.75 -9.05
C LYS A 78 24.26 7.33 -9.60
N ASP A 79 23.81 6.34 -8.83
CA ASP A 79 23.73 4.95 -9.25
C ASP A 79 22.55 4.72 -10.22
N SER A 80 22.87 4.34 -11.46
CA SER A 80 21.86 4.01 -12.47
C SER A 80 20.95 2.86 -12.06
N MET A 81 21.45 1.88 -11.27
CA MET A 81 20.68 0.75 -10.78
C MET A 81 19.61 1.21 -9.78
N PHE A 82 19.86 2.24 -8.97
CA PHE A 82 18.86 2.82 -8.08
C PHE A 82 17.68 3.40 -8.90
N TRP A 83 17.95 4.17 -9.93
CA TRP A 83 16.92 4.76 -10.78
C TRP A 83 16.13 3.72 -11.57
N GLN A 84 16.81 2.69 -12.07
CA GLN A 84 16.14 1.55 -12.69
C GLN A 84 15.22 0.84 -11.70
N SER A 85 15.69 0.60 -10.47
CA SER A 85 14.90 -0.03 -9.41
C SER A 85 13.68 0.82 -9.02
N LEU A 86 13.85 2.13 -8.96
CA LEU A 86 12.78 3.08 -8.67
C LEU A 86 11.71 3.05 -9.77
N THR A 87 12.14 3.12 -11.04
CA THR A 87 11.24 3.05 -12.20
C THR A 87 10.45 1.74 -12.24
N ASN A 88 11.12 0.60 -12.00
CA ASN A 88 10.46 -0.71 -11.93
C ASN A 88 9.43 -0.76 -10.78
N THR A 89 9.82 -0.25 -9.59
CA THR A 89 8.93 -0.20 -8.42
C THR A 89 7.68 0.63 -8.70
N PHE A 90 7.86 1.80 -9.30
CA PHE A 90 6.73 2.66 -9.69
C PHE A 90 5.85 2.01 -10.76
N PHE A 91 6.46 1.43 -11.79
CA PHE A 91 5.70 0.77 -12.85
C PHE A 91 4.83 -0.35 -12.29
N MET A 92 5.44 -1.31 -11.59
CA MET A 92 4.70 -2.42 -11.00
C MET A 92 3.70 -1.93 -9.96
N GLY A 93 4.06 -0.92 -9.16
CA GLY A 93 3.22 -0.37 -8.10
C GLY A 93 1.97 0.31 -8.65
N ILE A 94 2.13 1.25 -9.57
CA ILE A 94 1.01 2.01 -10.16
C ILE A 94 0.01 1.06 -10.80
N TRP A 95 0.46 0.17 -11.69
CA TRP A 95 -0.43 -0.74 -12.37
C TRP A 95 -1.09 -1.76 -11.43
N SER A 96 -0.36 -2.33 -10.47
CA SER A 96 -0.95 -3.26 -9.49
C SER A 96 -2.01 -2.59 -8.62
N VAL A 97 -1.76 -1.37 -8.16
CA VAL A 97 -2.68 -0.66 -7.25
C VAL A 97 -3.91 -0.17 -7.99
N LEU A 98 -3.73 0.52 -9.13
CA LEU A 98 -4.87 1.08 -9.88
C LEU A 98 -5.78 -0.03 -10.42
N LEU A 99 -5.21 -1.02 -11.13
CA LEU A 99 -5.99 -2.12 -11.65
C LEU A 99 -6.60 -2.97 -10.53
N GLY A 100 -5.86 -3.20 -9.43
CA GLY A 100 -6.36 -3.92 -8.26
C GLY A 100 -7.58 -3.23 -7.64
N ILE A 101 -7.55 -1.92 -7.46
CA ILE A 101 -8.69 -1.13 -6.93
C ILE A 101 -9.88 -1.19 -7.88
N ILE A 102 -9.66 -0.91 -9.18
CA ILE A 102 -10.74 -0.86 -10.18
C ILE A 102 -11.42 -2.23 -10.30
N LEU A 103 -10.64 -3.29 -10.49
CA LEU A 103 -11.19 -4.64 -10.67
C LEU A 103 -11.89 -5.13 -9.40
N SER A 104 -11.32 -4.86 -8.22
CA SER A 104 -11.95 -5.25 -6.94
C SER A 104 -13.26 -4.50 -6.69
N PHE A 105 -13.35 -3.22 -7.07
CA PHE A 105 -14.58 -2.44 -6.92
C PHE A 105 -15.67 -2.95 -7.87
N ILE A 106 -15.32 -3.23 -9.14
CA ILE A 106 -16.25 -3.83 -10.10
C ILE A 106 -16.76 -5.17 -9.56
N LEU A 107 -15.86 -6.02 -9.07
CA LEU A 107 -16.17 -7.32 -8.53
C LEU A 107 -17.06 -7.24 -7.28
N ALA A 108 -16.74 -6.32 -6.35
CA ALA A 108 -17.55 -6.07 -5.16
C ALA A 108 -18.96 -5.60 -5.53
N THR A 109 -19.10 -4.74 -6.53
CA THR A 109 -20.39 -4.27 -7.04
C THR A 109 -21.19 -5.43 -7.64
N PHE A 110 -20.55 -6.29 -8.43
CA PHE A 110 -21.18 -7.47 -8.99
C PHE A 110 -21.69 -8.41 -7.88
N VAL A 111 -20.83 -8.76 -6.91
CA VAL A 111 -21.20 -9.63 -5.78
C VAL A 111 -22.29 -9.00 -4.91
N ASN A 112 -22.26 -7.68 -4.70
CA ASN A 112 -23.29 -6.99 -3.92
C ASN A 112 -24.68 -7.12 -4.55
N ASN A 113 -24.75 -7.07 -5.87
CA ASN A 113 -26.01 -7.13 -6.64
C ASN A 113 -26.55 -8.55 -6.83
N LEU A 114 -25.78 -9.60 -6.49
CA LEU A 114 -26.28 -10.97 -6.55
C LEU A 114 -27.46 -11.15 -5.59
N LYS A 115 -28.57 -11.68 -6.08
CA LYS A 115 -29.75 -12.00 -5.24
C LYS A 115 -29.59 -13.33 -4.48
N TRP A 116 -28.72 -14.20 -4.95
CA TRP A 116 -28.53 -15.55 -4.42
C TRP A 116 -27.51 -15.57 -3.26
N THR A 117 -27.99 -15.83 -2.05
CA THR A 117 -27.17 -15.75 -0.80
C THR A 117 -26.05 -16.78 -0.77
N THR A 118 -26.33 -18.04 -1.20
CA THR A 118 -25.31 -19.11 -1.26
C THR A 118 -24.21 -18.76 -2.24
N GLY A 119 -24.55 -18.17 -3.40
CA GLY A 119 -23.57 -17.67 -4.36
C GLY A 119 -22.68 -16.58 -3.80
N LYS A 120 -23.24 -15.61 -3.05
CA LYS A 120 -22.43 -14.57 -2.39
C LYS A 120 -21.37 -15.18 -1.47
N ASN A 121 -21.72 -16.16 -0.67
CA ASN A 121 -20.79 -16.80 0.26
C ASN A 121 -19.72 -17.62 -0.47
N PHE A 122 -20.10 -18.33 -1.53
CA PHE A 122 -19.16 -19.05 -2.39
C PHE A 122 -18.15 -18.08 -3.02
N PHE A 123 -18.60 -17.00 -3.65
CA PHE A 123 -17.72 -16.02 -4.25
C PHE A 123 -16.79 -15.36 -3.19
N LYS A 124 -17.32 -14.99 -2.01
CA LYS A 124 -16.49 -14.49 -0.90
C LYS A 124 -15.38 -15.48 -0.54
N ALA A 125 -15.68 -16.76 -0.41
CA ALA A 125 -14.70 -17.79 -0.08
C ALA A 125 -13.62 -17.92 -1.17
N VAL A 126 -14.01 -17.97 -2.44
CA VAL A 126 -13.08 -18.08 -3.58
C VAL A 126 -12.17 -16.87 -3.70
N TYR A 127 -12.71 -15.65 -3.56
CA TYR A 127 -11.89 -14.44 -3.64
C TYR A 127 -11.01 -14.21 -2.40
N PHE A 128 -11.39 -14.75 -1.25
CA PHE A 128 -10.57 -14.65 -0.05
C PHE A 128 -9.41 -15.65 -0.01
N LEU A 129 -9.52 -16.74 -0.77
CA LEU A 129 -8.50 -17.80 -0.82
C LEU A 129 -7.07 -17.26 -1.05
N PRO A 130 -6.80 -16.32 -1.97
CA PRO A 130 -5.46 -15.73 -2.15
C PRO A 130 -4.85 -15.14 -0.90
N ASN A 131 -5.65 -14.59 0.01
CA ASN A 131 -5.15 -13.96 1.25
C ASN A 131 -4.70 -14.96 2.33
N VAL A 132 -5.13 -16.22 2.22
CA VAL A 132 -4.73 -17.28 3.14
C VAL A 132 -3.42 -17.93 2.69
N VAL A 133 -3.10 -17.83 1.40
CA VAL A 133 -1.89 -18.39 0.81
C VAL A 133 -0.69 -17.46 1.09
N SER A 134 0.42 -18.03 1.55
CA SER A 134 1.65 -17.23 1.76
C SER A 134 2.17 -16.66 0.44
N GLY A 135 2.82 -15.49 0.49
CA GLY A 135 3.41 -14.85 -0.70
C GLY A 135 4.41 -15.75 -1.43
N VAL A 136 5.16 -16.56 -0.70
CA VAL A 136 6.09 -17.54 -1.27
C VAL A 136 5.35 -18.61 -2.07
N ALA A 137 4.30 -19.21 -1.49
CA ALA A 137 3.50 -20.21 -2.17
C ALA A 137 2.78 -19.64 -3.40
N THR A 138 2.28 -18.41 -3.31
CA THR A 138 1.70 -17.68 -4.45
C THR A 138 2.74 -17.52 -5.56
N THR A 139 3.95 -17.08 -5.23
CA THR A 139 5.01 -16.88 -6.22
C THR A 139 5.38 -18.18 -6.92
N LEU A 140 5.52 -19.27 -6.17
CA LEU A 140 5.78 -20.60 -6.74
C LEU A 140 4.65 -21.08 -7.64
N LEU A 141 3.39 -20.93 -7.20
CA LEU A 141 2.22 -21.28 -8.02
C LEU A 141 2.26 -20.53 -9.37
N PHE A 142 2.50 -19.22 -9.34
CA PHE A 142 2.57 -18.43 -10.57
C PHE A 142 3.81 -18.76 -11.42
N SER A 143 4.91 -19.21 -10.82
CA SER A 143 6.07 -19.69 -11.58
C SER A 143 5.74 -20.94 -12.41
N PHE A 144 4.85 -21.80 -11.92
CA PHE A 144 4.34 -22.93 -12.70
C PHE A 144 3.30 -22.51 -13.76
N LEU A 145 2.36 -21.63 -13.39
CA LEU A 145 1.35 -21.11 -14.32
C LEU A 145 1.98 -20.35 -15.50
N PHE A 146 3.01 -19.57 -15.22
CA PHE A 146 3.74 -18.71 -16.15
C PHE A 146 5.02 -19.36 -16.70
N TYR A 147 5.07 -20.70 -16.69
CA TYR A 147 6.23 -21.40 -17.23
C TYR A 147 6.42 -21.06 -18.71
N PRO A 148 7.66 -20.71 -19.16
CA PRO A 148 7.88 -20.06 -20.48
C PRO A 148 7.76 -20.98 -21.67
N SER A 149 7.59 -22.29 -21.51
CA SER A 149 7.40 -23.24 -22.60
C SER A 149 5.93 -23.39 -23.00
N LYS A 150 5.68 -24.12 -24.09
CA LYS A 150 4.34 -24.48 -24.57
C LYS A 150 3.53 -25.30 -23.54
N GLU A 151 4.21 -25.98 -22.62
CA GLU A 151 3.61 -26.80 -21.55
C GLU A 151 3.17 -25.95 -20.35
N GLY A 152 3.61 -24.69 -20.24
CA GLY A 152 3.10 -23.78 -19.22
C GLY A 152 1.61 -23.57 -19.38
N LEU A 153 0.85 -23.67 -18.26
CA LEU A 153 -0.61 -23.62 -18.31
C LEU A 153 -1.18 -22.40 -19.05
N LEU A 154 -0.59 -21.24 -18.81
CA LEU A 154 -1.03 -20.01 -19.48
C LEU A 154 -0.62 -20.00 -20.94
N ASN A 155 0.61 -20.45 -21.26
CA ASN A 155 1.06 -20.59 -22.64
C ASN A 155 0.26 -21.64 -23.42
N PHE A 156 -0.10 -22.74 -22.79
CA PHE A 156 -1.03 -23.72 -23.36
C PHE A 156 -2.38 -23.07 -23.69
N ALA A 157 -2.96 -22.33 -22.73
CA ALA A 157 -4.27 -21.69 -22.94
C ALA A 157 -4.25 -20.64 -24.07
N ILE A 158 -3.24 -19.77 -24.16
CA ILE A 158 -3.12 -18.78 -25.24
C ILE A 158 -2.73 -19.44 -26.58
N GLY A 159 -2.01 -20.56 -26.55
CA GLY A 159 -1.66 -21.37 -27.72
C GLY A 159 -2.90 -21.95 -28.44
N LEU A 160 -4.01 -22.19 -27.72
CA LEU A 160 -5.29 -22.59 -28.34
C LEU A 160 -5.86 -21.50 -29.28
N PHE A 161 -5.44 -20.25 -29.10
CA PHE A 161 -5.81 -19.11 -29.95
C PHE A 161 -4.72 -18.78 -30.99
N GLY A 162 -3.69 -19.63 -31.15
CA GLY A 162 -2.61 -19.45 -32.12
C GLY A 162 -1.54 -18.43 -31.69
N VAL A 163 -1.48 -18.09 -30.39
CA VAL A 163 -0.47 -17.17 -29.85
C VAL A 163 0.79 -17.96 -29.47
N ASP A 164 1.96 -17.46 -29.90
CA ASP A 164 3.24 -18.06 -29.56
C ASP A 164 3.52 -17.98 -28.04
N PRO A 165 4.31 -18.94 -27.50
CA PRO A 165 4.65 -18.95 -26.08
C PRO A 165 5.32 -17.67 -25.63
N VAL A 166 4.83 -17.11 -24.53
CA VAL A 166 5.34 -15.87 -23.92
C VAL A 166 6.31 -16.22 -22.81
N GLY A 167 7.44 -15.52 -22.78
CA GLY A 167 8.44 -15.62 -21.71
C GLY A 167 8.04 -14.79 -20.48
N TRP A 168 6.95 -15.18 -19.78
CA TRP A 168 6.33 -14.40 -18.71
C TRP A 168 7.30 -13.83 -17.67
N PHE A 169 8.26 -14.63 -17.21
CA PHE A 169 9.27 -14.21 -16.24
C PHE A 169 10.69 -14.24 -16.82
N THR A 170 10.86 -14.56 -18.10
CA THR A 170 12.16 -14.65 -18.77
C THR A 170 12.40 -13.52 -19.78
N ASP A 171 11.36 -12.81 -20.18
CA ASP A 171 11.45 -11.64 -21.05
C ASP A 171 11.44 -10.35 -20.21
N PRO A 172 12.45 -9.46 -20.34
CA PRO A 172 12.52 -8.20 -19.60
C PRO A 172 11.33 -7.26 -19.83
N GLN A 173 10.69 -7.30 -20.99
CA GLN A 173 9.57 -6.42 -21.31
C GLN A 173 8.26 -6.93 -20.68
N VAL A 174 8.10 -8.25 -20.60
CA VAL A 174 6.86 -8.89 -20.12
C VAL A 174 6.89 -9.12 -18.61
N SER A 175 8.05 -9.40 -18.03
CA SER A 175 8.17 -9.83 -16.63
C SER A 175 7.55 -8.87 -15.61
N ARG A 176 7.63 -7.55 -15.82
CA ARG A 176 6.99 -6.55 -14.97
C ARG A 176 5.46 -6.64 -15.01
N PHE A 177 4.88 -6.89 -16.18
CA PHE A 177 3.44 -7.11 -16.33
C PHE A 177 3.01 -8.42 -15.69
N SER A 178 3.82 -9.46 -15.79
CA SER A 178 3.56 -10.75 -15.13
C SER A 178 3.49 -10.61 -13.61
N ILE A 179 4.37 -9.80 -13.01
CA ILE A 179 4.29 -9.44 -11.59
C ILE A 179 3.02 -8.65 -11.27
N VAL A 180 2.60 -7.74 -12.15
CA VAL A 180 1.33 -7.02 -11.97
C VAL A 180 0.16 -8.00 -11.98
N LEU A 181 0.08 -8.92 -12.95
CA LEU A 181 -0.99 -9.93 -13.04
C LEU A 181 -1.05 -10.81 -11.79
N MET A 182 0.10 -11.29 -11.31
CA MET A 182 0.18 -12.06 -10.07
C MET A 182 -0.33 -11.24 -8.87
N SER A 183 0.03 -9.96 -8.80
CA SER A 183 -0.39 -9.06 -7.72
C SER A 183 -1.90 -8.81 -7.73
N LEU A 184 -2.52 -8.75 -8.91
CA LEU A 184 -3.97 -8.57 -9.04
C LEU A 184 -4.72 -9.72 -8.39
N TRP A 185 -4.28 -10.97 -8.58
CA TRP A 185 -4.90 -12.12 -7.97
C TRP A 185 -4.94 -12.02 -6.43
N GLY A 186 -3.83 -11.60 -5.81
CA GLY A 186 -3.77 -11.35 -4.36
C GLY A 186 -4.62 -10.16 -3.91
N ALA A 187 -4.58 -9.05 -4.67
CA ALA A 187 -5.29 -7.83 -4.34
C ALA A 187 -6.82 -7.98 -4.43
N LEU A 188 -7.32 -8.74 -5.42
CA LEU A 188 -8.75 -8.94 -5.66
C LEU A 188 -9.48 -9.43 -4.42
N GLY A 189 -8.90 -10.37 -3.66
CA GLY A 189 -9.55 -10.92 -2.47
C GLY A 189 -9.80 -9.88 -1.38
N TYR A 190 -8.73 -9.29 -0.88
CA TYR A 190 -8.79 -8.33 0.23
C TYR A 190 -9.58 -7.07 -0.13
N ASN A 191 -9.25 -6.47 -1.26
CA ASN A 191 -9.87 -5.22 -1.68
C ASN A 191 -11.38 -5.39 -1.95
N THR A 192 -11.79 -6.52 -2.55
CA THR A 192 -13.22 -6.80 -2.82
C THR A 192 -14.03 -6.88 -1.53
N ILE A 193 -13.50 -7.49 -0.47
CA ILE A 193 -14.19 -7.57 0.82
C ILE A 193 -14.39 -6.19 1.45
N ILE A 194 -13.37 -5.34 1.40
CA ILE A 194 -13.47 -3.98 1.95
C ILE A 194 -14.46 -3.13 1.14
N PHE A 195 -14.41 -3.20 -0.19
CA PHE A 195 -15.42 -2.52 -1.02
C PHE A 195 -16.82 -3.06 -0.79
N LEU A 196 -16.97 -4.37 -0.62
CA LEU A 196 -18.28 -4.98 -0.34
C LEU A 196 -18.85 -4.51 1.00
N ALA A 197 -18.03 -4.43 2.04
CA ALA A 197 -18.43 -3.86 3.34
C ALA A 197 -18.84 -2.38 3.20
N GLY A 198 -18.08 -1.61 2.43
CA GLY A 198 -18.42 -0.23 2.12
C GLY A 198 -19.72 -0.08 1.33
N LEU A 199 -19.95 -0.91 0.31
CA LEU A 199 -21.20 -0.92 -0.46
C LEU A 199 -22.43 -1.24 0.42
N GLN A 200 -22.26 -2.11 1.41
CA GLN A 200 -23.32 -2.47 2.36
C GLN A 200 -23.58 -1.40 3.42
N SER A 201 -22.68 -0.44 3.62
CA SER A 201 -22.86 0.67 4.55
C SER A 201 -23.58 1.87 3.97
N VAL A 202 -23.79 1.92 2.65
CA VAL A 202 -24.53 3.01 1.98
C VAL A 202 -25.99 2.95 2.43
N PRO A 203 -26.55 4.06 2.99
CA PRO A 203 -27.95 4.11 3.41
C PRO A 203 -28.90 3.85 2.23
N ARG A 204 -29.89 2.99 2.44
CA ARG A 204 -30.89 2.67 1.39
C ARG A 204 -31.73 3.85 0.99
N ASP A 205 -32.02 4.74 1.93
CA ASP A 205 -32.83 5.93 1.72
C ASP A 205 -32.27 6.82 0.59
N LEU A 206 -30.94 6.86 0.42
CA LEU A 206 -30.31 7.60 -0.67
C LEU A 206 -30.67 7.01 -2.06
N TYR A 207 -30.74 5.70 -2.13
CA TYR A 207 -31.13 5.03 -3.39
C TYR A 207 -32.63 5.15 -3.66
N GLU A 208 -33.47 5.07 -2.63
CA GLU A 208 -34.91 5.20 -2.71
C GLU A 208 -35.30 6.63 -3.13
N ALA A 209 -34.70 7.66 -2.52
CA ALA A 209 -34.89 9.06 -2.93
C ALA A 209 -34.51 9.28 -4.42
N ALA A 210 -33.35 8.75 -4.83
CA ALA A 210 -32.90 8.86 -6.22
C ALA A 210 -33.84 8.10 -7.20
N GLU A 211 -34.49 7.01 -6.76
CA GLU A 211 -35.50 6.31 -7.57
C GLU A 211 -36.77 7.15 -7.78
N VAL A 212 -37.21 7.83 -6.74
CA VAL A 212 -38.35 8.79 -6.83
C VAL A 212 -38.02 9.92 -7.81
N ASP A 213 -36.75 10.37 -7.82
CA ASP A 213 -36.27 11.39 -8.77
C ASP A 213 -36.03 10.85 -10.19
N GLY A 214 -36.31 9.55 -10.45
CA GLY A 214 -36.15 8.93 -11.77
C GLY A 214 -34.70 8.64 -12.15
N ALA A 215 -33.77 8.56 -11.18
CA ALA A 215 -32.40 8.24 -11.46
C ALA A 215 -32.19 6.75 -11.81
N GLY A 216 -31.67 6.47 -12.99
CA GLY A 216 -31.29 5.12 -13.41
C GLY A 216 -30.06 4.60 -12.63
N ASN A 217 -29.83 3.29 -12.73
CA ASN A 217 -28.75 2.59 -11.98
C ASN A 217 -27.37 3.20 -12.19
N TYR A 218 -27.03 3.65 -13.39
CA TYR A 218 -25.75 4.32 -13.66
C TYR A 218 -25.61 5.64 -12.91
N ARG A 219 -26.66 6.47 -12.87
CA ARG A 219 -26.67 7.74 -12.12
C ARG A 219 -26.53 7.51 -10.62
N LYS A 220 -27.24 6.53 -10.05
CA LYS A 220 -27.12 6.14 -8.65
C LYS A 220 -25.69 5.66 -8.34
N TRP A 221 -25.08 4.91 -9.23
CA TRP A 221 -23.71 4.41 -9.04
C TRP A 221 -22.67 5.53 -9.04
N VAL A 222 -22.75 6.46 -9.99
CA VAL A 222 -21.78 7.57 -10.12
C VAL A 222 -22.01 8.66 -9.06
N ASN A 223 -23.26 9.01 -8.76
CA ASN A 223 -23.58 10.17 -7.92
C ASN A 223 -23.80 9.83 -6.43
N ILE A 224 -24.03 8.55 -6.10
CA ILE A 224 -24.24 8.11 -4.71
C ILE A 224 -23.13 7.14 -4.30
N THR A 225 -23.01 6.02 -5.01
CA THR A 225 -22.12 4.93 -4.59
C THR A 225 -20.65 5.33 -4.60
N ILE A 226 -20.13 5.86 -5.70
CA ILE A 226 -18.72 6.24 -5.81
C ILE A 226 -18.35 7.35 -4.84
N PRO A 227 -19.11 8.46 -4.72
CA PRO A 227 -18.81 9.51 -3.74
C PRO A 227 -18.85 9.02 -2.29
N TYR A 228 -19.85 8.20 -1.93
CA TYR A 228 -19.95 7.65 -0.58
C TYR A 228 -18.76 6.76 -0.22
N LEU A 229 -18.24 5.99 -1.18
CA LEU A 229 -17.08 5.10 -1.00
C LEU A 229 -15.73 5.81 -1.15
N ARG A 230 -15.70 7.10 -1.41
CA ARG A 230 -14.46 7.87 -1.60
C ARG A 230 -13.43 7.67 -0.48
N PRO A 231 -13.78 7.66 0.83
CA PRO A 231 -12.81 7.40 1.89
C PRO A 231 -12.16 6.02 1.77
N ILE A 232 -12.91 5.01 1.32
CA ILE A 232 -12.40 3.65 1.09
C ILE A 232 -11.45 3.62 -0.10
N PHE A 233 -11.77 4.30 -1.21
CA PHE A 233 -10.85 4.42 -2.35
C PHE A 233 -9.53 5.07 -1.94
N VAL A 234 -9.57 6.16 -1.18
CA VAL A 234 -8.38 6.86 -0.70
C VAL A 234 -7.56 5.97 0.24
N PHE A 235 -8.22 5.29 1.17
CA PHE A 235 -7.57 4.33 2.07
C PHE A 235 -6.85 3.22 1.28
N MET A 236 -7.54 2.60 0.31
CA MET A 236 -6.97 1.55 -0.53
C MET A 236 -5.81 2.04 -1.38
N LEU A 237 -5.91 3.26 -1.92
CA LEU A 237 -4.85 3.87 -2.71
C LEU A 237 -3.59 4.10 -1.86
N ILE A 238 -3.75 4.65 -0.65
CA ILE A 238 -2.62 4.89 0.27
C ILE A 238 -1.97 3.57 0.70
N MET A 239 -2.76 2.63 1.22
CA MET A 239 -2.25 1.35 1.71
C MET A 239 -1.64 0.51 0.60
N GLY A 240 -2.28 0.48 -0.57
CA GLY A 240 -1.77 -0.19 -1.76
C GLY A 240 -0.44 0.41 -2.24
N THR A 241 -0.33 1.74 -2.29
CA THR A 241 0.92 2.43 -2.67
C THR A 241 2.05 2.12 -1.70
N ILE A 242 1.81 2.19 -0.39
CA ILE A 242 2.81 1.84 0.63
C ILE A 242 3.27 0.38 0.46
N GLY A 243 2.33 -0.55 0.24
CA GLY A 243 2.64 -1.97 0.01
C GLY A 243 3.45 -2.19 -1.26
N ALA A 244 3.04 -1.56 -2.35
CA ALA A 244 3.71 -1.68 -3.64
C ALA A 244 5.15 -1.12 -3.63
N MET A 245 5.39 0.00 -2.94
CA MET A 245 6.74 0.57 -2.80
C MET A 245 7.69 -0.32 -1.99
N LYS A 246 7.16 -1.20 -1.13
CA LYS A 246 7.93 -2.14 -0.29
C LYS A 246 8.02 -3.54 -0.88
N ARG A 247 7.74 -3.73 -2.17
CA ARG A 247 7.79 -5.03 -2.86
C ARG A 247 9.18 -5.63 -2.84
N PHE A 248 9.27 -6.90 -2.39
CA PHE A 248 10.53 -7.63 -2.26
C PHE A 248 10.40 -9.12 -2.57
N THR A 249 9.55 -9.85 -1.84
CA THR A 249 9.57 -11.31 -1.78
C THR A 249 9.36 -11.98 -3.15
N ASP A 250 8.35 -11.55 -3.88
CA ASP A 250 8.00 -12.10 -5.19
C ASP A 250 9.07 -11.82 -6.24
N VAL A 251 9.55 -10.59 -6.33
CA VAL A 251 10.60 -10.22 -7.29
C VAL A 251 11.94 -10.89 -6.96
N TRP A 252 12.24 -11.11 -5.68
CA TRP A 252 13.43 -11.82 -5.25
C TRP A 252 13.34 -13.32 -5.57
N LEU A 253 12.21 -13.97 -5.35
CA LEU A 253 12.01 -15.37 -5.64
C LEU A 253 12.07 -15.68 -7.16
N ILE A 254 11.55 -14.77 -7.99
CA ILE A 254 11.52 -14.95 -9.45
C ILE A 254 12.81 -14.47 -10.10
N GLY A 255 13.24 -13.25 -9.78
CA GLY A 255 14.36 -12.59 -10.44
C GLY A 255 15.71 -12.77 -9.74
N GLY A 256 15.73 -13.43 -8.57
CA GLY A 256 16.93 -13.54 -7.73
C GLY A 256 17.45 -12.18 -7.26
N THR A 257 18.65 -12.17 -6.76
CA THR A 257 19.31 -10.96 -6.23
C THR A 257 19.71 -9.96 -7.33
N ALA A 258 19.75 -10.38 -8.58
CA ALA A 258 20.04 -9.53 -9.74
C ALA A 258 18.77 -8.88 -10.34
N GLY A 259 17.58 -9.28 -9.87
CA GLY A 259 16.30 -8.79 -10.42
C GLY A 259 16.10 -9.18 -11.88
N ASN A 260 16.51 -10.40 -12.26
CA ASN A 260 16.38 -10.90 -13.64
C ASN A 260 14.91 -10.97 -14.10
N PRO A 261 14.66 -10.95 -15.42
CA PRO A 261 15.61 -10.81 -16.53
C PRO A 261 16.05 -9.36 -16.73
N GLY A 262 17.35 -9.18 -17.01
CA GLY A 262 17.91 -7.86 -17.36
C GLY A 262 17.70 -6.74 -16.33
N GLY A 263 17.52 -7.06 -15.06
CA GLY A 263 17.23 -6.09 -13.99
C GLY A 263 15.79 -5.55 -14.02
N SER A 264 14.90 -6.08 -14.85
CA SER A 264 13.50 -5.62 -14.96
C SER A 264 12.68 -5.84 -13.68
N LEU A 265 13.07 -6.80 -12.84
CA LEU A 265 12.46 -7.09 -11.55
C LEU A 265 13.25 -6.49 -10.37
N MET A 266 14.30 -5.70 -10.62
CA MET A 266 15.01 -4.96 -9.57
C MET A 266 14.09 -3.89 -8.98
N THR A 267 13.67 -4.07 -7.73
CA THR A 267 12.92 -3.07 -6.96
C THR A 267 13.84 -2.31 -6.03
N VAL A 268 13.39 -1.17 -5.48
CA VAL A 268 14.20 -0.39 -4.53
C VAL A 268 14.52 -1.21 -3.28
N VAL A 269 13.59 -2.03 -2.79
CA VAL A 269 13.85 -2.89 -1.62
C VAL A 269 14.84 -4.00 -1.97
N LEU A 270 14.80 -4.55 -3.18
CA LEU A 270 15.79 -5.53 -3.64
C LEU A 270 17.19 -4.88 -3.82
N TYR A 271 17.25 -3.64 -4.32
CA TYR A 271 18.48 -2.84 -4.37
C TYR A 271 19.07 -2.60 -2.96
N ILE A 272 18.22 -2.23 -1.99
CA ILE A 272 18.62 -2.09 -0.57
C ILE A 272 19.18 -3.40 -0.03
N TYR A 273 18.46 -4.50 -0.23
CA TYR A 273 18.88 -5.83 0.20
C TYR A 273 20.25 -6.23 -0.39
N ARG A 274 20.43 -6.01 -1.69
CA ARG A 274 21.68 -6.31 -2.38
C ARG A 274 22.87 -5.52 -1.80
N ASN A 275 22.71 -4.21 -1.59
CA ASN A 275 23.77 -3.38 -1.01
C ASN A 275 24.05 -3.76 0.44
N ALA A 276 23.01 -4.03 1.24
CA ALA A 276 23.19 -4.39 2.65
C ALA A 276 23.89 -5.73 2.84
N PHE A 277 23.41 -6.78 2.16
CA PHE A 277 23.77 -8.16 2.49
C PHE A 277 24.72 -8.81 1.49
N LEU A 278 24.75 -8.38 0.24
CA LEU A 278 25.67 -8.96 -0.75
C LEU A 278 26.92 -8.10 -0.95
N SER A 279 26.75 -6.79 -1.00
CA SER A 279 27.89 -5.87 -1.17
C SER A 279 28.49 -5.40 0.16
N SER A 280 27.88 -5.76 1.30
CA SER A 280 28.29 -5.33 2.65
C SER A 280 28.42 -3.80 2.78
N GLN A 281 27.61 -3.05 2.02
CA GLN A 281 27.58 -1.58 2.02
C GLN A 281 26.38 -1.05 2.82
N MET A 282 26.37 -1.29 4.12
CA MET A 282 25.24 -0.98 4.99
C MET A 282 24.89 0.52 5.01
N GLY A 283 25.90 1.40 4.95
CA GLY A 283 25.69 2.86 4.86
C GLY A 283 24.92 3.27 3.60
N VAL A 284 25.25 2.69 2.44
CA VAL A 284 24.55 2.91 1.16
C VAL A 284 23.12 2.35 1.21
N ALA A 285 22.97 1.14 1.75
CA ALA A 285 21.66 0.51 1.87
C ALA A 285 20.71 1.30 2.76
N THR A 286 21.19 1.80 3.91
CA THR A 286 20.39 2.63 4.81
C THR A 286 20.08 4.00 4.21
N ALA A 287 20.99 4.62 3.46
CA ALA A 287 20.72 5.84 2.72
C ALA A 287 19.62 5.64 1.66
N ALA A 288 19.68 4.54 0.89
CA ALA A 288 18.63 4.18 -0.07
C ALA A 288 17.28 3.92 0.62
N SER A 289 17.29 3.30 1.81
CA SER A 289 16.08 3.07 2.61
C SER A 289 15.43 4.39 3.05
N TYR A 290 16.22 5.39 3.45
CA TYR A 290 15.71 6.72 3.81
C TYR A 290 15.20 7.49 2.59
N LEU A 291 15.84 7.37 1.43
CA LEU A 291 15.29 7.93 0.19
C LEU A 291 13.94 7.32 -0.15
N LEU A 292 13.81 6.01 -0.06
CA LEU A 292 12.52 5.32 -0.26
C LEU A 292 11.47 5.77 0.75
N PHE A 293 11.84 5.90 2.03
CA PHE A 293 10.96 6.40 3.08
C PHE A 293 10.43 7.81 2.77
N ILE A 294 11.32 8.73 2.35
CA ILE A 294 10.93 10.09 1.95
C ILE A 294 9.98 10.07 0.74
N ILE A 295 10.25 9.22 -0.25
CA ILE A 295 9.37 9.06 -1.42
C ILE A 295 7.97 8.59 -0.99
N ILE A 296 7.89 7.56 -0.14
CA ILE A 296 6.61 7.03 0.36
C ILE A 296 5.87 8.11 1.17
N LEU A 297 6.58 8.84 2.02
CA LEU A 297 6.01 9.92 2.82
C LEU A 297 5.45 11.04 1.94
N ALA A 298 6.21 11.47 0.92
CA ALA A 298 5.78 12.49 -0.03
C ALA A 298 4.55 12.06 -0.84
N LEU A 299 4.53 10.81 -1.34
CA LEU A 299 3.37 10.26 -2.05
C LEU A 299 2.13 10.22 -1.15
N THR A 300 2.28 9.72 0.08
CA THR A 300 1.18 9.63 1.04
C THR A 300 0.66 11.00 1.42
N ALA A 301 1.54 11.95 1.71
CA ALA A 301 1.16 13.32 2.02
C ALA A 301 0.42 13.99 0.84
N CYS A 302 0.91 13.80 -0.38
CA CYS A 302 0.25 14.29 -1.60
C CYS A 302 -1.17 13.73 -1.75
N MET A 303 -1.35 12.42 -1.58
CA MET A 303 -2.66 11.78 -1.65
C MET A 303 -3.63 12.32 -0.58
N MET A 304 -3.14 12.52 0.65
CA MET A 304 -3.95 13.06 1.76
C MET A 304 -4.34 14.53 1.52
N LEU A 305 -3.43 15.36 1.01
CA LEU A 305 -3.69 16.76 0.70
C LEU A 305 -4.69 16.93 -0.45
N LEU A 306 -4.57 16.11 -1.50
CA LEU A 306 -5.52 16.10 -2.61
C LEU A 306 -6.93 15.69 -2.16
N ASN A 307 -7.02 14.78 -1.18
CA ASN A 307 -8.31 14.39 -0.63
C ASN A 307 -8.95 15.53 0.19
N ARG A 308 -8.18 16.20 1.07
CA ARG A 308 -8.67 17.29 1.93
C ARG A 308 -9.23 18.47 1.14
N ARG A 309 -8.62 18.85 0.02
CA ARG A 309 -9.07 19.98 -0.82
C ARG A 309 -10.48 19.77 -1.40
N LYS A 310 -10.91 18.53 -1.61
CA LYS A 310 -12.25 18.26 -2.13
C LYS A 310 -13.32 18.30 -1.02
N ASP A 311 -12.97 17.91 0.22
CA ASP A 311 -13.91 17.96 1.36
C ASP A 311 -14.20 19.42 1.82
N SER A 312 -13.42 20.41 1.36
CA SER A 312 -13.62 21.83 1.64
C SER A 312 -14.39 22.57 0.54
N LEU A 313 -14.78 21.88 -0.54
CA LEU A 313 -15.51 22.44 -1.68
C LEU A 313 -16.95 21.90 -1.78
N ASP A 314 -17.26 20.85 -0.99
CA ASP A 314 -18.59 20.28 -0.75
C ASP A 314 -19.13 20.79 0.61
#